data_02c355c986320bba285e871c83bff51b
#
_entry.id   02c355c986320bba285e871c83bff51b
#
_cell.length_a   1.000
_cell.length_b   1.000
_cell.length_c   1.000
_cell.angle_alpha   90.00
_cell.angle_beta   90.00
_cell.angle_gamma   90.00
#
_symmetry.space_group_name_H-M   'P 1'
#
loop_
_entity.id
_entity.type
_entity.pdbx_description
1 polymer ?
#
loop_
_entity_poly.entity_id
_entity_poly.type
_entity_poly.pdbx_seq_one_letter_code
_entity_poly.pdbx_strand_id
1 'polypeptide(L)'
;MPVHLLTTRLTTRITMPSRLLHFALLAGVAYFCAMAVAHFFGIKWPLLFVYYDVPFHAYQDKIISFAVVAYACPWWSAARERSVVPAVLVAMGCTVAGLAAVNLSDALASVLNGRSTQAYWWQTAMFAGYWVLLFVLYRREGAKG
;
A
#
# COMPACT_ATOMS: atom_id res chain seq x y z
N MET A 1 36.95 -24.85 -33.69
CA MET A 1 35.50 -24.76 -33.51
C MET A 1 35.20 -23.45 -32.77
N PRO A 2 34.59 -22.44 -33.38
CA PRO A 2 34.24 -21.21 -32.68
C PRO A 2 32.95 -21.40 -31.95
N VAL A 3 32.98 -21.19 -30.61
CA VAL A 3 31.81 -21.16 -29.74
C VAL A 3 31.10 -19.83 -29.97
N HIS A 4 29.99 -19.85 -30.73
CA HIS A 4 29.07 -18.73 -30.83
C HIS A 4 28.35 -18.56 -29.50
N LEU A 5 28.84 -17.66 -28.65
CA LEU A 5 28.09 -17.15 -27.47
C LEU A 5 26.87 -16.37 -28.00
N LEU A 6 25.71 -17.04 -27.96
CA LEU A 6 24.40 -16.43 -28.15
C LEU A 6 24.12 -15.53 -26.95
N THR A 7 24.57 -14.28 -27.02
CA THR A 7 24.18 -13.22 -26.10
C THR A 7 22.74 -12.83 -26.43
N THR A 8 21.78 -13.59 -25.95
CA THR A 8 20.36 -13.21 -25.97
C THR A 8 20.19 -11.99 -25.08
N ARG A 9 20.27 -10.80 -25.66
CA ARG A 9 19.85 -9.57 -24.97
C ARG A 9 18.34 -9.67 -24.73
N LEU A 10 17.98 -10.07 -23.52
CA LEU A 10 16.61 -9.89 -23.02
C LEU A 10 16.37 -8.38 -22.88
N THR A 11 15.91 -7.77 -23.97
CA THR A 11 15.40 -6.40 -23.94
C THR A 11 14.05 -6.43 -23.23
N THR A 12 14.07 -6.38 -21.91
CA THR A 12 12.86 -6.22 -21.12
C THR A 12 12.26 -4.86 -21.51
N ARG A 13 11.21 -4.87 -22.33
CA ARG A 13 10.47 -3.65 -22.65
C ARG A 13 9.81 -3.16 -21.35
N ILE A 14 10.31 -2.08 -20.81
CA ILE A 14 9.66 -1.36 -19.72
C ILE A 14 8.33 -0.85 -20.26
N THR A 15 7.23 -1.47 -19.81
CA THR A 15 5.88 -1.04 -20.17
C THR A 15 5.33 -0.17 -19.05
N MET A 16 5.05 1.08 -19.37
CA MET A 16 4.40 1.99 -18.42
C MET A 16 2.92 1.62 -18.24
N PRO A 17 2.38 1.75 -17.03
CA PRO A 17 0.95 1.61 -16.81
C PRO A 17 0.16 2.71 -17.52
N SER A 18 -1.12 2.49 -17.78
CA SER A 18 -2.02 3.52 -18.31
C SER A 18 -2.02 4.76 -17.43
N ARG A 19 -2.41 5.92 -18.00
CA ARG A 19 -2.44 7.18 -17.25
C ARG A 19 -3.27 7.07 -15.98
N LEU A 20 -4.41 6.39 -16.03
CA LEU A 20 -5.30 6.26 -14.88
C LEU A 20 -4.69 5.38 -13.80
N LEU A 21 -4.11 4.24 -14.15
CA LEU A 21 -3.39 3.38 -13.20
C LEU A 21 -2.15 4.08 -12.64
N HIS A 22 -1.41 4.79 -13.47
CA HIS A 22 -0.26 5.59 -13.04
C HIS A 22 -0.64 6.61 -11.97
N PHE A 23 -1.69 7.42 -12.21
CA PHE A 23 -2.14 8.40 -11.22
C PHE A 23 -2.71 7.75 -9.96
N ALA A 24 -3.42 6.63 -10.07
CA ALA A 24 -3.89 5.89 -8.92
C ALA A 24 -2.71 5.38 -8.05
N LEU A 25 -1.64 4.87 -8.66
CA LEU A 25 -0.43 4.44 -7.95
C LEU A 25 0.29 5.61 -7.29
N LEU A 26 0.42 6.76 -7.98
CA LEU A 26 1.00 7.97 -7.39
C LEU A 26 0.18 8.52 -6.21
N ALA A 27 -1.15 8.42 -6.26
CA ALA A 27 -2.00 8.77 -5.13
C ALA A 27 -1.69 7.87 -3.91
N GLY A 28 -1.42 6.58 -4.13
CA GLY A 28 -0.95 5.68 -3.08
C GLY A 28 0.40 6.11 -2.49
N VAL A 29 1.36 6.47 -3.34
CA VAL A 29 2.66 7.02 -2.88
C VAL A 29 2.44 8.23 -1.98
N ALA A 30 1.64 9.19 -2.43
CA ALA A 30 1.35 10.41 -1.66
C ALA A 30 0.69 10.10 -0.32
N TYR A 31 -0.28 9.17 -0.31
CA TYR A 31 -0.95 8.74 0.91
C TYR A 31 0.02 8.08 1.90
N PHE A 32 0.85 7.12 1.46
CA PHE A 32 1.80 6.43 2.35
C PHE A 32 2.89 7.37 2.85
N CYS A 33 3.36 8.33 2.03
CA CYS A 33 4.28 9.36 2.50
C CYS A 33 3.63 10.25 3.58
N ALA A 34 2.38 10.67 3.38
CA ALA A 34 1.64 11.44 4.38
C ALA A 34 1.42 10.63 5.67
N MET A 35 1.10 9.32 5.55
CA MET A 35 0.97 8.42 6.69
C MET A 35 2.30 8.28 7.44
N ALA A 36 3.42 8.16 6.74
CA ALA A 36 4.74 8.10 7.38
C ALA A 36 5.03 9.36 8.19
N VAL A 37 4.73 10.54 7.64
CA VAL A 37 4.85 11.82 8.36
C VAL A 37 3.95 11.83 9.60
N ALA A 38 2.70 11.38 9.45
CA ALA A 38 1.76 11.31 10.56
C ALA A 38 2.27 10.41 11.70
N HIS A 39 2.79 9.22 11.40
CA HIS A 39 3.40 8.34 12.40
C HIS A 39 4.64 8.95 13.04
N PHE A 40 5.50 9.59 12.26
CA PHE A 40 6.73 10.18 12.79
C PHE A 40 6.47 11.29 13.81
N PHE A 41 5.47 12.13 13.56
CA PHE A 41 5.11 13.26 14.40
C PHE A 41 3.93 12.99 15.36
N GLY A 42 3.34 11.80 15.33
CA GLY A 42 2.17 11.46 16.14
C GLY A 42 0.90 12.24 15.75
N ILE A 43 0.77 12.58 14.46
CA ILE A 43 -0.41 13.29 13.94
C ILE A 43 -1.58 12.32 13.85
N LYS A 44 -2.67 12.63 14.53
CA LYS A 44 -3.89 11.82 14.56
C LYS A 44 -5.00 12.54 13.81
N TRP A 45 -5.49 11.90 12.75
CA TRP A 45 -6.56 12.45 11.93
C TRP A 45 -7.63 11.39 11.67
N PRO A 46 -8.86 11.59 12.11
CA PRO A 46 -9.95 10.64 11.88
C PRO A 46 -10.07 10.27 10.40
N LEU A 47 -10.32 8.99 10.08
CA LEU A 47 -10.49 8.41 8.75
C LEU A 47 -9.23 8.29 7.90
N LEU A 48 -8.29 9.24 7.99
CA LEU A 48 -7.06 9.21 7.18
C LEU A 48 -5.91 8.51 7.90
N PHE A 49 -5.77 8.75 9.22
CA PHE A 49 -4.73 8.15 10.06
C PHE A 49 -5.39 7.53 11.28
N VAL A 50 -5.43 6.23 11.27
CA VAL A 50 -6.27 5.36 12.08
C VAL A 50 -6.11 5.46 13.59
N TYR A 51 -5.00 5.91 14.06
CA TYR A 51 -4.65 5.76 15.47
C TYR A 51 -5.07 6.93 16.35
N TYR A 52 -6.13 7.66 15.99
CA TYR A 52 -6.51 8.83 16.80
C TYR A 52 -7.00 8.48 18.19
N ASP A 53 -7.51 7.27 18.42
CA ASP A 53 -7.96 6.77 19.73
C ASP A 53 -6.93 5.90 20.46
N VAL A 54 -5.83 5.52 19.80
CA VAL A 54 -4.77 4.70 20.37
C VAL A 54 -3.68 5.58 20.95
N PRO A 55 -3.08 5.24 22.11
CA PRO A 55 -1.94 5.96 22.65
C PRO A 55 -0.78 6.05 21.63
N PHE A 56 -0.16 7.22 21.56
CA PHE A 56 1.04 7.40 20.75
C PHE A 56 2.25 6.82 21.45
N HIS A 57 2.88 5.83 20.84
CA HIS A 57 4.10 5.21 21.30
C HIS A 57 5.27 5.68 20.42
N ALA A 58 5.89 6.79 20.82
CA ALA A 58 6.85 7.53 19.99
C ALA A 58 7.95 6.67 19.34
N TYR A 59 8.45 5.67 20.04
CA TYR A 59 9.49 4.79 19.50
C TYR A 59 8.94 3.88 18.38
N GLN A 60 7.85 3.18 18.64
CA GLN A 60 7.24 2.25 17.69
C GLN A 60 6.68 2.99 16.47
N ASP A 61 6.02 4.13 16.69
CA ASP A 61 5.44 4.93 15.61
C ASP A 61 6.51 5.49 14.67
N LYS A 62 7.67 5.91 15.20
CA LYS A 62 8.81 6.32 14.36
C LYS A 62 9.39 5.17 13.54
N ILE A 63 9.46 3.95 14.09
CA ILE A 63 9.87 2.76 13.33
C ILE A 63 8.85 2.46 12.23
N ILE A 64 7.55 2.50 12.56
CA ILE A 64 6.47 2.30 11.59
C ILE A 64 6.57 3.33 10.46
N SER A 65 6.90 4.58 10.76
CA SER A 65 7.05 5.62 9.73
C SER A 65 8.06 5.25 8.64
N PHE A 66 9.23 4.71 9.02
CA PHE A 66 10.23 4.24 8.06
C PHE A 66 9.76 3.01 7.27
N ALA A 67 9.06 2.09 7.92
CA ALA A 67 8.47 0.94 7.24
C ALA A 67 7.43 1.37 6.21
N VAL A 68 6.61 2.39 6.53
CA VAL A 68 5.62 2.95 5.60
C VAL A 68 6.26 3.67 4.43
N VAL A 69 7.39 4.39 4.62
CA VAL A 69 8.17 4.96 3.51
C VAL A 69 8.69 3.84 2.61
N ALA A 70 9.27 2.78 3.19
CA ALA A 70 9.73 1.62 2.42
C ALA A 70 8.57 0.95 1.67
N TYR A 71 7.38 0.92 2.27
CA TYR A 71 6.15 0.44 1.64
C TYR A 71 5.69 1.31 0.46
N ALA A 72 5.94 2.62 0.48
CA ALA A 72 5.64 3.52 -0.64
C ALA A 72 6.55 3.27 -1.88
N CYS A 73 7.76 2.72 -1.70
CA CYS A 73 8.70 2.48 -2.79
C CYS A 73 8.15 1.54 -3.89
N PRO A 74 7.53 0.37 -3.60
CA PRO A 74 6.95 -0.47 -4.65
C PRO A 74 5.80 0.22 -5.40
N TRP A 75 5.01 1.11 -4.78
CA TRP A 75 4.01 1.93 -5.48
C TRP A 75 4.67 2.88 -6.49
N TRP A 76 5.74 3.54 -6.08
CA TRP A 76 6.52 4.39 -6.96
C TRP A 76 7.12 3.62 -8.14
N SER A 77 7.66 2.43 -7.87
CA SER A 77 8.20 1.56 -8.91
C SER A 77 7.09 1.08 -9.86
N ALA A 78 5.94 0.66 -9.32
CA ALA A 78 4.80 0.22 -10.11
C ALA A 78 4.20 1.35 -10.98
N ALA A 79 4.25 2.60 -10.52
CA ALA A 79 3.83 3.75 -11.32
C ALA A 79 4.71 3.97 -12.56
N ARG A 80 5.95 3.46 -12.54
CA ARG A 80 6.90 3.56 -13.67
C ARG A 80 6.97 2.29 -14.50
N GLU A 81 6.68 1.15 -13.88
CA GLU A 81 6.84 -0.17 -14.51
C GLU A 81 5.66 -1.08 -14.16
N ARG A 82 4.88 -1.42 -15.17
CA ARG A 82 3.66 -2.23 -15.04
C ARG A 82 3.92 -3.63 -14.47
N SER A 83 5.09 -4.20 -14.70
CA SER A 83 5.47 -5.53 -14.20
C SER A 83 5.51 -5.61 -12.66
N VAL A 84 5.66 -4.47 -11.97
CA VAL A 84 5.68 -4.37 -10.50
C VAL A 84 4.27 -4.33 -9.90
N VAL A 85 3.24 -3.97 -10.69
CA VAL A 85 1.86 -3.82 -10.18
C VAL A 85 1.32 -5.07 -9.48
N PRO A 86 1.55 -6.31 -9.96
CA PRO A 86 1.11 -7.51 -9.24
C PRO A 86 1.64 -7.61 -7.80
N ALA A 87 2.91 -7.23 -7.58
CA ALA A 87 3.50 -7.22 -6.23
C ALA A 87 2.79 -6.20 -5.32
N VAL A 88 2.46 -5.02 -5.85
CA VAL A 88 1.68 -3.99 -5.14
C VAL A 88 0.28 -4.51 -4.79
N LEU A 89 -0.38 -5.21 -5.71
CA LEU A 89 -1.70 -5.80 -5.46
C LEU A 89 -1.66 -6.86 -4.35
N VAL A 90 -0.63 -7.71 -4.34
CA VAL A 90 -0.44 -8.71 -3.27
C VAL A 90 -0.17 -8.01 -1.94
N ALA A 91 0.75 -7.05 -1.90
CA ALA A 91 1.08 -6.30 -0.69
C ALA A 91 -0.16 -5.60 -0.10
N MET A 92 -0.97 -4.97 -0.96
CA MET A 92 -2.20 -4.30 -0.54
C MET A 92 -3.26 -5.28 -0.04
N GLY A 93 -3.41 -6.43 -0.69
CA GLY A 93 -4.30 -7.51 -0.23
C GLY A 93 -3.91 -8.02 1.15
N CYS A 94 -2.61 -8.24 1.39
CA CYS A 94 -2.09 -8.61 2.71
C CYS A 94 -2.36 -7.52 3.76
N THR A 95 -2.23 -6.23 3.38
CA THR A 95 -2.54 -5.11 4.28
C THR A 95 -4.01 -5.10 4.68
N VAL A 96 -4.93 -5.27 3.72
CA VAL A 96 -6.37 -5.33 3.99
C VAL A 96 -6.70 -6.50 4.91
N ALA A 97 -6.15 -7.69 4.63
CA ALA A 97 -6.35 -8.87 5.48
C ALA A 97 -5.78 -8.67 6.89
N GLY A 98 -4.57 -8.09 7.00
CA GLY A 98 -3.93 -7.79 8.28
C GLY A 98 -4.74 -6.78 9.10
N LEU A 99 -5.21 -5.70 8.49
CA LEU A 99 -6.06 -4.71 9.16
C LEU A 99 -7.37 -5.34 9.63
N ALA A 100 -8.02 -6.18 8.82
CA ALA A 100 -9.23 -6.88 9.23
C ALA A 100 -8.97 -7.81 10.42
N ALA A 101 -7.85 -8.54 10.41
CA ALA A 101 -7.46 -9.41 11.52
C ALA A 101 -7.20 -8.62 12.81
N VAL A 102 -6.51 -7.47 12.71
CA VAL A 102 -6.28 -6.58 13.87
C VAL A 102 -7.59 -6.02 14.40
N ASN A 103 -8.52 -5.63 13.53
CA ASN A 103 -9.84 -5.09 13.94
C ASN A 103 -10.69 -6.11 14.70
N LEU A 104 -10.44 -7.40 14.51
CA LEU A 104 -11.10 -8.50 15.22
C LEU A 104 -10.34 -8.97 16.46
N SER A 105 -9.15 -8.41 16.74
CA SER A 105 -8.28 -8.90 17.80
C SER A 105 -8.60 -8.29 19.17
N ASP A 106 -8.37 -9.08 20.23
CA ASP A 106 -8.43 -8.60 21.60
C ASP A 106 -7.40 -7.49 21.87
N ALA A 107 -6.31 -7.44 21.12
CA ALA A 107 -5.30 -6.41 21.23
C ALA A 107 -5.88 -5.01 20.95
N LEU A 108 -6.67 -4.85 19.89
CA LEU A 108 -7.36 -3.59 19.61
C LEU A 108 -8.45 -3.32 20.64
N ALA A 109 -9.25 -4.32 20.99
CA ALA A 109 -10.33 -4.18 21.97
C ALA A 109 -9.81 -3.71 23.33
N SER A 110 -8.68 -4.25 23.81
CA SER A 110 -8.04 -3.88 25.07
C SER A 110 -7.56 -2.43 25.10
N VAL A 111 -7.01 -1.94 23.97
CA VAL A 111 -6.52 -0.55 23.87
C VAL A 111 -7.67 0.45 23.80
N LEU A 112 -8.77 0.07 23.15
CA LEU A 112 -9.94 0.94 22.99
C LEU A 112 -10.79 1.08 24.25
N ASN A 113 -10.64 0.19 25.24
CA ASN A 113 -11.39 0.25 26.52
C ASN A 113 -12.91 0.44 26.34
N GLY A 114 -13.51 -0.36 25.44
CA GLY A 114 -14.95 -0.32 25.16
C GLY A 114 -15.39 0.74 24.14
N ARG A 115 -14.47 1.51 23.57
CA ARG A 115 -14.79 2.42 22.46
C ARG A 115 -15.06 1.65 21.16
N SER A 116 -15.75 2.30 20.23
CA SER A 116 -16.13 1.70 18.95
C SER A 116 -14.91 1.44 18.04
N THR A 117 -14.89 0.28 17.40
CA THR A 117 -13.91 -0.08 16.34
C THR A 117 -14.29 0.45 14.96
N GLN A 118 -15.38 1.21 14.83
CA GLN A 118 -15.95 1.62 13.55
C GLN A 118 -14.97 2.40 12.67
N ALA A 119 -14.16 3.30 13.24
CA ALA A 119 -13.18 4.08 12.50
C ALA A 119 -12.12 3.18 11.82
N TYR A 120 -11.73 2.10 12.48
CA TYR A 120 -10.76 1.12 11.98
C TYR A 120 -11.34 0.30 10.81
N TRP A 121 -12.64 -0.03 10.89
CA TRP A 121 -13.34 -0.67 9.78
C TRP A 121 -13.52 0.24 8.58
N TRP A 122 -13.76 1.55 8.79
CA TRP A 122 -13.79 2.52 7.70
C TRP A 122 -12.45 2.63 6.99
N GLN A 123 -11.34 2.61 7.72
CA GLN A 123 -10.03 2.59 7.09
C GLN A 123 -9.79 1.29 6.33
N THR A 124 -10.12 0.14 6.90
CA THR A 124 -9.99 -1.14 6.20
C THR A 124 -10.79 -1.14 4.90
N ALA A 125 -12.02 -0.60 4.93
CA ALA A 125 -12.87 -0.46 3.75
C ALA A 125 -12.26 0.50 2.70
N MET A 126 -11.64 1.59 3.12
CA MET A 126 -10.92 2.51 2.24
C MET A 126 -9.76 1.80 1.52
N PHE A 127 -8.95 1.04 2.26
CA PHE A 127 -7.86 0.26 1.66
C PHE A 127 -8.37 -0.84 0.73
N ALA A 128 -9.44 -1.54 1.11
CA ALA A 128 -10.06 -2.55 0.26
C ALA A 128 -10.61 -1.93 -1.03
N GLY A 129 -11.29 -0.79 -0.96
CA GLY A 129 -11.78 -0.05 -2.14
C GLY A 129 -10.63 0.40 -3.05
N TYR A 130 -9.54 0.90 -2.47
CA TYR A 130 -8.35 1.27 -3.23
C TYR A 130 -7.68 0.05 -3.88
N TRP A 131 -7.58 -1.08 -3.17
CA TRP A 131 -7.08 -2.33 -3.73
C TRP A 131 -7.92 -2.82 -4.92
N VAL A 132 -9.25 -2.83 -4.78
CA VAL A 132 -10.18 -3.20 -5.87
C VAL A 132 -10.00 -2.25 -7.06
N LEU A 133 -9.88 -0.95 -6.83
CA LEU A 133 -9.64 0.04 -7.89
C LEU A 133 -8.36 -0.30 -8.67
N LEU A 134 -7.23 -0.51 -7.99
CA LEU A 134 -5.96 -0.86 -8.64
C LEU A 134 -6.09 -2.17 -9.42
N PHE A 135 -6.74 -3.19 -8.84
CA PHE A 135 -6.96 -4.47 -9.49
C PHE A 135 -7.78 -4.33 -10.78
N VAL A 136 -8.89 -3.59 -10.72
CA VAL A 136 -9.76 -3.36 -11.89
C VAL A 136 -9.01 -2.61 -12.98
N LEU A 137 -8.27 -1.56 -12.63
CA LEU A 137 -7.48 -0.80 -13.58
C LEU A 137 -6.41 -1.66 -14.26
N TYR A 138 -5.68 -2.45 -13.46
CA TYR A 138 -4.66 -3.37 -13.97
C TYR A 138 -5.23 -4.43 -14.92
N ARG A 139 -6.39 -5.02 -14.55
CA ARG A 139 -7.07 -6.04 -15.39
C ARG A 139 -7.58 -5.47 -16.71
N ARG A 140 -8.12 -4.25 -16.69
CA ARG A 140 -8.61 -3.57 -17.91
C ARG A 140 -7.49 -3.30 -18.91
N GLU A 141 -6.28 -3.10 -18.46
CA GLU A 141 -5.12 -2.92 -19.35
C GLU A 141 -4.69 -4.23 -19.99
N GLY A 142 -4.71 -5.34 -19.24
CA GLY A 142 -4.37 -6.66 -19.78
C GLY A 142 -5.37 -7.18 -20.83
N ALA A 143 -6.60 -6.67 -20.83
CA ALA A 143 -7.62 -7.04 -21.80
C ALA A 143 -7.54 -6.26 -23.13
N LYS A 144 -6.69 -5.25 -23.21
CA LYS A 144 -6.53 -4.39 -24.41
C LYS A 144 -5.28 -4.70 -25.24
N GLY A 145 -4.43 -5.59 -24.78
CA GLY A 145 -3.22 -6.07 -25.46
C GLY A 145 -3.33 -7.52 -25.86
#